data_92c1b94e342104307b8d0decd2c75917
#
_entry.id   92c1b94e342104307b8d0decd2c75917
#
_cell.length_a   1.000
_cell.length_b   1.000
_cell.length_c   1.000
_cell.angle_alpha   90.00
_cell.angle_beta   90.00
_cell.angle_gamma   90.00
#
_symmetry.space_group_name_H-M   'P 1'
#
loop_
_entity.id
_entity.type
_entity.pdbx_description
1 polymer ?
#
loop_
_entity_poly.entity_id
_entity_poly.type
_entity_poly.pdbx_seq_one_letter_code
_entity_poly.pdbx_strand_id
1 'polypeptide(L)'
;VTERRRAEAALRESEAYLAQIVDGSSVATLVIDAGHRVTHWNRACEVMTGMLARDVIGSDGQWKAFYPSKRPIMADLVLDDANENAVDRLYHGRFRPSLLIPGGYEAEDFFPHFGESGRWLFFTAAPLRNSQGEVVGAIETLQDVSERRKAEQALRESEERYRCLSQTDSLTGLYNPRYLRERLPGELERATRYGRALSLLVIDCDNFKRINDCYGHLEGDKVLQTLARVIQECLRRSDSAFRYGGEEFVVLLPETESSAAVALADRLRGLFEAQETLMANGEIIRCTISIGVSQHVLTDTESTLIRRADNACYVAKERGRNRVVLEDSAG
;
A
#
# COMPACT_ATOMS: atom_id res chain seq x y z
N VAL A 1 36.83 -57.66 15.02
CA VAL A 1 35.81 -57.80 13.92
C VAL A 1 34.43 -57.40 14.39
N THR A 2 34.06 -57.68 15.64
CA THR A 2 32.72 -57.44 16.18
C THR A 2 32.41 -55.94 16.47
N GLU A 3 33.40 -55.19 17.00
CA GLU A 3 33.22 -53.74 17.29
C GLU A 3 33.12 -52.89 16.02
N ARG A 4 33.95 -53.18 15.02
CA ARG A 4 33.90 -52.48 13.72
C ARG A 4 32.52 -52.71 13.05
N ARG A 5 31.99 -53.91 13.04
CA ARG A 5 30.66 -54.20 12.48
C ARG A 5 29.52 -53.49 13.24
N ARG A 6 29.64 -53.36 14.58
CA ARG A 6 28.67 -52.62 15.40
C ARG A 6 28.74 -51.11 15.11
N ALA A 7 29.94 -50.54 14.98
CA ALA A 7 30.09 -49.16 14.63
C ALA A 7 29.60 -48.85 13.21
N GLU A 8 29.88 -49.71 12.22
CA GLU A 8 29.35 -49.60 10.86
C GLU A 8 27.83 -49.73 10.81
N ALA A 9 27.23 -50.60 11.60
CA ALA A 9 25.76 -50.76 11.71
C ALA A 9 25.11 -49.50 12.34
N ALA A 10 25.66 -49.00 13.45
CA ALA A 10 25.19 -47.80 14.12
C ALA A 10 25.29 -46.54 13.23
N LEU A 11 26.36 -46.44 12.45
CA LEU A 11 26.52 -45.36 11.48
C LEU A 11 25.44 -45.42 10.41
N ARG A 12 25.21 -46.59 9.80
CA ARG A 12 24.16 -46.78 8.79
C ARG A 12 22.76 -46.49 9.33
N GLU A 13 22.48 -46.90 10.57
CA GLU A 13 21.22 -46.62 11.23
C GLU A 13 21.01 -45.10 11.46
N SER A 14 22.10 -44.40 11.89
CA SER A 14 22.09 -42.93 12.04
C SER A 14 21.88 -42.21 10.70
N GLU A 15 22.61 -42.65 9.66
CA GLU A 15 22.43 -42.09 8.30
C GLU A 15 21.00 -42.29 7.77
N ALA A 16 20.47 -43.50 7.93
CA ALA A 16 19.10 -43.82 7.53
C ALA A 16 18.05 -42.99 8.31
N TYR A 17 18.29 -42.77 9.60
CA TYR A 17 17.42 -41.93 10.43
C TYR A 17 17.43 -40.44 10.00
N LEU A 18 18.61 -39.89 9.74
CA LEU A 18 18.73 -38.53 9.24
C LEU A 18 18.07 -38.34 7.86
N ALA A 19 18.23 -39.32 6.96
CA ALA A 19 17.55 -39.32 5.67
C ALA A 19 16.03 -39.33 5.85
N GLN A 20 15.49 -40.12 6.77
CA GLN A 20 14.05 -40.16 7.09
C GLN A 20 13.54 -38.83 7.63
N ILE A 21 14.32 -38.11 8.44
CA ILE A 21 13.96 -36.78 8.94
C ILE A 21 13.81 -35.80 7.76
N VAL A 22 14.75 -35.80 6.82
CA VAL A 22 14.70 -34.91 5.64
C VAL A 22 13.56 -35.30 4.72
N ASP A 23 13.36 -36.59 4.45
CA ASP A 23 12.27 -37.08 3.59
C ASP A 23 10.88 -36.90 4.20
N GLY A 24 10.78 -36.99 5.53
CA GLY A 24 9.53 -36.77 6.27
C GLY A 24 9.14 -35.28 6.40
N SER A 25 10.01 -34.35 6.00
CA SER A 25 9.72 -32.93 6.02
C SER A 25 8.72 -32.55 4.92
N SER A 26 7.68 -31.78 5.27
CA SER A 26 6.77 -31.17 4.31
C SER A 26 7.37 -29.96 3.57
N VAL A 27 8.52 -29.48 4.02
CA VAL A 27 9.28 -28.40 3.38
C VAL A 27 10.21 -29.01 2.33
N ALA A 28 10.12 -28.52 1.10
CA ALA A 28 11.02 -28.96 0.04
C ALA A 28 12.46 -28.65 0.44
N THR A 29 13.29 -29.68 0.51
CA THR A 29 14.66 -29.60 1.03
C THR A 29 15.61 -30.35 0.11
N LEU A 30 16.66 -29.67 -0.30
CA LEU A 30 17.78 -30.25 -1.04
C LEU A 30 19.10 -30.00 -0.31
N VAL A 31 20.05 -30.91 -0.52
CA VAL A 31 21.41 -30.77 0.01
C VAL A 31 22.41 -31.04 -1.12
N ILE A 32 23.45 -30.22 -1.19
CA ILE A 32 24.59 -30.41 -2.09
C ILE A 32 25.86 -30.65 -1.28
N ASP A 33 26.79 -31.45 -1.82
CA ASP A 33 28.12 -31.65 -1.26
C ASP A 33 29.12 -30.54 -1.69
N ALA A 34 30.35 -30.61 -1.21
CA ALA A 34 31.41 -29.68 -1.56
C ALA A 34 31.75 -29.65 -3.08
N GLY A 35 31.30 -30.63 -3.83
CA GLY A 35 31.44 -30.70 -5.29
C GLY A 35 30.22 -30.24 -6.06
N HIS A 36 29.28 -29.52 -5.39
CA HIS A 36 27.99 -29.05 -5.97
C HIS A 36 27.06 -30.18 -6.45
N ARG A 37 27.28 -31.41 -5.97
CA ARG A 37 26.45 -32.55 -6.33
C ARG A 37 25.31 -32.71 -5.33
N VAL A 38 24.12 -32.92 -5.82
CA VAL A 38 22.95 -33.18 -4.97
C VAL A 38 23.14 -34.49 -4.23
N THR A 39 23.11 -34.44 -2.92
CA THR A 39 23.15 -35.61 -2.04
C THR A 39 21.79 -36.00 -1.50
N HIS A 40 20.92 -35.00 -1.27
CA HIS A 40 19.55 -35.21 -0.81
C HIS A 40 18.59 -34.35 -1.62
N TRP A 41 17.44 -34.95 -1.93
CA TRP A 41 16.34 -34.35 -2.64
C TRP A 41 15.07 -35.01 -2.12
N ASN A 42 14.39 -34.34 -1.17
CA ASN A 42 13.29 -34.98 -0.44
C ASN A 42 11.99 -35.06 -1.28
N ARG A 43 11.02 -35.79 -0.75
CA ARG A 43 9.73 -35.98 -1.39
C ARG A 43 9.01 -34.65 -1.67
N ALA A 44 9.15 -33.66 -0.79
CA ALA A 44 8.53 -32.35 -1.01
C ALA A 44 9.17 -31.62 -2.22
N CYS A 45 10.49 -31.76 -2.44
CA CYS A 45 11.14 -31.26 -3.65
C CYS A 45 10.59 -31.94 -4.91
N GLU A 46 10.40 -33.27 -4.90
CA GLU A 46 9.82 -33.97 -6.05
C GLU A 46 8.43 -33.45 -6.39
N VAL A 47 7.56 -33.28 -5.38
CA VAL A 47 6.20 -32.77 -5.57
C VAL A 47 6.20 -31.32 -6.05
N MET A 48 7.07 -30.49 -5.51
CA MET A 48 7.13 -29.07 -5.85
C MET A 48 7.66 -28.82 -7.26
N THR A 49 8.75 -29.52 -7.63
CA THR A 49 9.49 -29.26 -8.88
C THR A 49 9.10 -30.20 -10.03
N GLY A 50 8.46 -31.33 -9.70
CA GLY A 50 8.20 -32.41 -10.66
C GLY A 50 9.45 -33.25 -11.01
N MET A 51 10.62 -32.93 -10.46
CA MET A 51 11.88 -33.64 -10.71
C MET A 51 12.08 -34.72 -9.64
N LEU A 52 12.29 -35.97 -10.08
CA LEU A 52 12.49 -37.10 -9.16
C LEU A 52 13.89 -37.13 -8.57
N ALA A 53 14.02 -37.53 -7.32
CA ALA A 53 15.27 -37.65 -6.61
C ALA A 53 16.30 -38.50 -7.38
N ARG A 54 15.86 -39.64 -7.96
CA ARG A 54 16.71 -40.54 -8.75
C ARG A 54 17.34 -39.89 -9.98
N ASP A 55 16.75 -38.80 -10.50
CA ASP A 55 17.20 -38.11 -11.73
C ASP A 55 18.18 -36.96 -11.43
N VAL A 56 18.25 -36.52 -10.16
CA VAL A 56 19.08 -35.38 -9.75
C VAL A 56 20.18 -35.73 -8.74
N ILE A 57 19.96 -36.72 -7.86
CA ILE A 57 20.98 -37.14 -6.89
C ILE A 57 22.27 -37.60 -7.60
N GLY A 58 23.42 -37.17 -7.08
CA GLY A 58 24.74 -37.41 -7.66
C GLY A 58 25.14 -36.51 -8.82
N SER A 59 24.24 -35.66 -9.30
CA SER A 59 24.51 -34.69 -10.38
C SER A 59 24.61 -33.26 -9.87
N ASP A 60 25.06 -32.33 -10.72
CA ASP A 60 25.03 -30.88 -10.52
C ASP A 60 23.81 -30.27 -11.25
N GLY A 61 22.73 -31.04 -11.38
CA GLY A 61 21.57 -30.72 -12.18
C GLY A 61 20.43 -29.99 -11.43
N GLN A 62 20.61 -29.62 -10.15
CA GLN A 62 19.59 -28.98 -9.30
C GLN A 62 18.99 -27.71 -9.90
N TRP A 63 19.78 -26.92 -10.60
CA TRP A 63 19.34 -25.69 -11.28
C TRP A 63 18.21 -25.89 -12.27
N LYS A 64 18.12 -27.08 -12.91
CA LYS A 64 17.09 -27.42 -13.90
C LYS A 64 15.68 -27.38 -13.35
N ALA A 65 15.55 -27.58 -12.03
CA ALA A 65 14.27 -27.48 -11.34
C ALA A 65 13.73 -26.05 -11.31
N PHE A 66 14.61 -25.05 -11.36
CA PHE A 66 14.28 -23.67 -11.08
C PHE A 66 14.47 -22.72 -12.26
N TYR A 67 15.40 -23.04 -13.16
CA TYR A 67 15.86 -22.13 -14.20
C TYR A 67 15.94 -22.78 -15.58
N PRO A 68 15.65 -22.04 -16.65
CA PRO A 68 15.71 -22.55 -18.03
C PRO A 68 17.13 -22.73 -18.55
N SER A 69 18.13 -22.11 -17.91
CA SER A 69 19.56 -22.20 -18.27
C SER A 69 20.41 -22.43 -17.04
N LYS A 70 21.59 -23.01 -17.21
CA LYS A 70 22.49 -23.31 -16.12
C LYS A 70 22.93 -22.03 -15.41
N ARG A 71 22.62 -21.96 -14.13
CA ARG A 71 23.08 -20.92 -13.19
C ARG A 71 23.14 -21.50 -11.78
N PRO A 72 23.95 -20.94 -10.87
CA PRO A 72 23.96 -21.37 -9.49
C PRO A 72 22.61 -21.08 -8.82
N ILE A 73 22.15 -22.00 -7.98
CA ILE A 73 21.08 -21.79 -7.01
C ILE A 73 21.63 -21.16 -5.73
N MET A 74 20.81 -20.83 -4.75
CA MET A 74 21.28 -20.16 -3.53
C MET A 74 22.25 -21.07 -2.73
N ALA A 75 22.00 -22.37 -2.70
CA ALA A 75 22.92 -23.33 -2.05
C ALA A 75 24.31 -23.33 -2.66
N ASP A 76 24.42 -23.21 -4.01
CA ASP A 76 25.72 -23.11 -4.68
C ASP A 76 26.47 -21.84 -4.25
N LEU A 77 25.77 -20.71 -4.15
CA LEU A 77 26.36 -19.44 -3.75
C LEU A 77 26.82 -19.45 -2.28
N VAL A 78 26.05 -20.08 -1.42
CA VAL A 78 26.41 -20.26 -0.01
C VAL A 78 27.62 -21.19 0.13
N LEU A 79 27.69 -22.24 -0.67
CA LEU A 79 28.84 -23.18 -0.68
C LEU A 79 30.12 -22.49 -1.11
N ASP A 80 30.05 -21.63 -2.13
CA ASP A 80 31.18 -20.87 -2.68
C ASP A 80 31.56 -19.64 -1.83
N ASP A 81 30.94 -19.44 -0.66
CA ASP A 81 31.12 -18.25 0.18
C ASP A 81 30.97 -16.93 -0.60
N ALA A 82 29.97 -16.93 -1.50
CA ALA A 82 29.73 -15.80 -2.39
C ALA A 82 29.34 -14.56 -1.58
N ASN A 83 30.00 -13.44 -1.85
CA ASN A 83 29.67 -12.18 -1.20
C ASN A 83 28.31 -11.65 -1.69
N GLU A 84 27.73 -10.71 -0.94
CA GLU A 84 26.41 -10.13 -1.23
C GLU A 84 26.28 -9.56 -2.64
N ASN A 85 27.35 -8.97 -3.20
CA ASN A 85 27.34 -8.45 -4.57
C ASN A 85 27.19 -9.57 -5.62
N ALA A 86 27.75 -10.75 -5.37
CA ALA A 86 27.59 -11.89 -6.26
C ALA A 86 26.17 -12.46 -6.19
N VAL A 87 25.58 -12.51 -5.00
CA VAL A 87 24.20 -12.91 -4.78
C VAL A 87 23.24 -11.90 -5.42
N ASP A 88 23.50 -10.60 -5.26
CA ASP A 88 22.66 -9.52 -5.80
C ASP A 88 22.57 -9.56 -7.32
N ARG A 89 23.63 -9.89 -8.03
CA ARG A 89 23.61 -10.03 -9.50
C ARG A 89 22.58 -11.04 -10.01
N LEU A 90 22.24 -12.04 -9.19
CA LEU A 90 21.35 -13.13 -9.53
C LEU A 90 19.93 -12.95 -8.96
N TYR A 91 19.83 -12.28 -7.82
CA TYR A 91 18.56 -12.14 -7.09
C TYR A 91 18.04 -10.69 -7.02
N HIS A 92 18.79 -9.70 -7.56
CA HIS A 92 18.34 -8.31 -7.78
C HIS A 92 17.69 -7.66 -6.55
N GLY A 93 18.35 -7.71 -5.39
CA GLY A 93 17.86 -7.15 -4.13
C GLY A 93 16.75 -7.95 -3.45
N ARG A 94 16.36 -9.11 -3.99
CA ARG A 94 15.30 -9.97 -3.42
C ARG A 94 15.86 -11.03 -2.47
N PHE A 95 16.94 -10.73 -1.81
CA PHE A 95 17.58 -11.60 -0.84
C PHE A 95 18.03 -10.81 0.38
N ARG A 96 18.32 -11.51 1.45
CA ARG A 96 18.96 -10.96 2.64
C ARG A 96 19.80 -12.02 3.33
N PRO A 97 20.87 -11.64 4.05
CA PRO A 97 21.52 -12.55 4.97
C PRO A 97 20.54 -13.08 6.00
N SER A 98 20.63 -14.36 6.34
CA SER A 98 19.78 -14.95 7.38
C SER A 98 20.17 -14.41 8.75
N LEU A 99 19.20 -13.98 9.53
CA LEU A 99 19.40 -13.54 10.91
C LEU A 99 19.65 -14.71 11.87
N LEU A 100 19.23 -15.91 11.47
CA LEU A 100 19.27 -17.11 12.32
C LEU A 100 20.44 -18.01 12.01
N ILE A 101 20.93 -18.01 10.76
CA ILE A 101 21.93 -18.98 10.29
C ILE A 101 23.15 -18.23 9.76
N PRO A 102 24.29 -18.27 10.50
CA PRO A 102 25.52 -17.62 10.06
C PRO A 102 26.00 -18.11 8.69
N GLY A 103 26.23 -17.18 7.77
CA GLY A 103 26.63 -17.48 6.38
C GLY A 103 25.50 -17.98 5.49
N GLY A 104 24.25 -17.97 5.99
CA GLY A 104 23.07 -18.30 5.20
C GLY A 104 22.39 -17.09 4.57
N TYR A 105 21.60 -17.33 3.55
CA TYR A 105 20.78 -16.35 2.87
C TYR A 105 19.32 -16.78 2.82
N GLU A 106 18.42 -15.79 2.79
CA GLU A 106 16.97 -15.94 2.58
C GLU A 106 16.57 -15.12 1.37
N ALA A 107 15.71 -15.65 0.54
CA ALA A 107 15.18 -14.93 -0.62
C ALA A 107 13.73 -15.30 -0.90
N GLU A 108 13.05 -14.42 -1.62
CA GLU A 108 11.70 -14.67 -2.12
C GLU A 108 11.63 -14.20 -3.58
N ASP A 109 11.32 -15.12 -4.49
CA ASP A 109 11.24 -14.79 -5.92
C ASP A 109 10.08 -15.51 -6.61
N PHE A 110 9.71 -14.99 -7.77
CA PHE A 110 8.65 -15.55 -8.59
C PHE A 110 9.22 -16.48 -9.65
N PHE A 111 8.72 -17.70 -9.68
CA PHE A 111 9.11 -18.75 -10.62
C PHE A 111 7.97 -19.00 -11.62
N PRO A 112 8.03 -18.42 -12.84
CA PRO A 112 6.94 -18.47 -13.81
C PRO A 112 6.69 -19.88 -14.35
N HIS A 113 7.66 -20.79 -14.27
CA HIS A 113 7.57 -22.17 -14.80
C HIS A 113 6.99 -23.17 -13.78
N PHE A 114 6.66 -22.72 -12.56
CA PHE A 114 6.08 -23.58 -11.54
C PHE A 114 4.55 -23.58 -11.62
N GLY A 115 3.96 -24.70 -12.02
CA GLY A 115 2.51 -24.82 -12.21
C GLY A 115 2.03 -24.03 -13.44
N GLU A 116 0.72 -23.85 -13.54
CA GLU A 116 0.10 -23.17 -14.70
C GLU A 116 0.24 -21.63 -14.67
N SER A 117 0.34 -21.04 -13.47
CA SER A 117 0.34 -19.59 -13.26
C SER A 117 1.62 -19.04 -12.62
N GLY A 118 2.65 -19.88 -12.46
CA GLY A 118 3.85 -19.55 -11.69
C GLY A 118 3.61 -19.62 -10.18
N ARG A 119 4.69 -19.57 -9.40
CA ARG A 119 4.65 -19.60 -7.93
C ARG A 119 5.64 -18.63 -7.33
N TRP A 120 5.29 -18.05 -6.21
CA TRP A 120 6.21 -17.37 -5.34
C TRP A 120 6.83 -18.37 -4.37
N LEU A 121 8.14 -18.50 -4.42
CA LEU A 121 8.87 -19.36 -3.49
C LEU A 121 9.69 -18.51 -2.52
N PHE A 122 9.54 -18.79 -1.25
CA PHE A 122 10.49 -18.37 -0.22
C PHE A 122 11.49 -19.50 -0.04
N PHE A 123 12.77 -19.18 -0.07
CA PHE A 123 13.82 -20.16 0.09
C PHE A 123 14.93 -19.66 0.99
N THR A 124 15.53 -20.60 1.70
CA THR A 124 16.67 -20.34 2.57
C THR A 124 17.79 -21.29 2.20
N ALA A 125 19.02 -20.80 2.16
CA ALA A 125 20.18 -21.63 1.98
C ALA A 125 21.20 -21.40 3.11
N ALA A 126 21.84 -22.46 3.57
CA ALA A 126 22.78 -22.43 4.67
C ALA A 126 23.96 -23.36 4.42
N PRO A 127 25.19 -22.99 4.87
CA PRO A 127 26.34 -23.86 4.79
C PRO A 127 26.26 -25.00 5.80
N LEU A 128 26.62 -26.21 5.37
CA LEU A 128 26.82 -27.35 6.24
C LEU A 128 28.29 -27.44 6.60
N ARG A 129 28.60 -27.52 7.91
CA ARG A 129 29.97 -27.53 8.42
C ARG A 129 30.30 -28.84 9.14
N ASN A 130 31.52 -29.31 8.97
CA ASN A 130 32.05 -30.43 9.71
C ASN A 130 32.44 -30.04 11.15
N SER A 131 32.92 -31.00 11.94
CA SER A 131 33.36 -30.77 13.32
C SER A 131 34.56 -29.83 13.45
N GLN A 132 35.25 -29.53 12.34
CA GLN A 132 36.40 -28.61 12.28
C GLN A 132 35.97 -27.19 11.83
N GLY A 133 34.67 -27.01 11.52
CA GLY A 133 34.13 -25.73 11.07
C GLY A 133 34.22 -25.49 9.56
N GLU A 134 34.79 -26.44 8.79
CA GLU A 134 34.93 -26.34 7.34
C GLU A 134 33.58 -26.58 6.65
N VAL A 135 33.30 -25.83 5.60
CA VAL A 135 32.07 -26.02 4.79
C VAL A 135 32.23 -27.29 3.95
N VAL A 136 31.34 -28.22 4.14
CA VAL A 136 31.33 -29.53 3.46
C VAL A 136 30.13 -29.72 2.54
N GLY A 137 29.26 -28.76 2.49
CA GLY A 137 28.05 -28.77 1.66
C GLY A 137 27.14 -27.58 1.97
N ALA A 138 26.00 -27.55 1.35
CA ALA A 138 24.95 -26.57 1.64
C ALA A 138 23.58 -27.24 1.60
N ILE A 139 22.67 -26.72 2.40
CA ILE A 139 21.25 -27.08 2.43
C ILE A 139 20.43 -25.92 1.91
N GLU A 140 19.45 -26.21 1.07
CA GLU A 140 18.44 -25.22 0.66
C GLU A 140 17.05 -25.76 0.92
N THR A 141 16.19 -24.91 1.51
CA THR A 141 14.79 -25.20 1.74
C THR A 141 13.90 -24.25 0.95
N LEU A 142 12.79 -24.75 0.43
CA LEU A 142 11.86 -23.96 -0.38
C LEU A 142 10.44 -24.13 0.13
N GLN A 143 9.70 -23.03 0.16
CA GLN A 143 8.32 -23.00 0.57
C GLN A 143 7.50 -22.20 -0.45
N ASP A 144 6.37 -22.75 -0.90
CA ASP A 144 5.41 -22.01 -1.71
C ASP A 144 4.66 -21.02 -0.81
N VAL A 145 4.82 -19.73 -1.13
CA VAL A 145 4.19 -18.63 -0.39
C VAL A 145 3.13 -17.91 -1.23
N SER A 146 2.74 -18.47 -2.37
CA SER A 146 1.79 -17.87 -3.32
C SER A 146 0.44 -17.57 -2.67
N GLU A 147 -0.13 -18.52 -1.94
CA GLU A 147 -1.43 -18.34 -1.27
C GLU A 147 -1.36 -17.30 -0.15
N ARG A 148 -0.26 -17.29 0.63
CA ARG A 148 -0.03 -16.27 1.65
C ARG A 148 0.00 -14.87 1.02
N ARG A 149 0.75 -14.68 -0.07
CA ARG A 149 0.83 -13.39 -0.77
C ARG A 149 -0.50 -12.95 -1.36
N LYS A 150 -1.25 -13.87 -1.95
CA LYS A 150 -2.61 -13.56 -2.45
C LYS A 150 -3.54 -13.11 -1.33
N ALA A 151 -3.50 -13.79 -0.18
CA ALA A 151 -4.32 -13.43 0.98
C ALA A 151 -3.93 -12.06 1.55
N GLU A 152 -2.63 -11.78 1.71
CA GLU A 152 -2.11 -10.50 2.17
C GLU A 152 -2.50 -9.35 1.21
N GLN A 153 -2.39 -9.58 -0.10
CA GLN A 153 -2.79 -8.60 -1.11
C GLN A 153 -4.31 -8.35 -1.09
N ALA A 154 -5.12 -9.41 -1.02
CA ALA A 154 -6.58 -9.29 -0.94
C ALA A 154 -7.03 -8.57 0.33
N LEU A 155 -6.38 -8.83 1.47
CA LEU A 155 -6.62 -8.13 2.72
C LEU A 155 -6.31 -6.63 2.58
N ARG A 156 -5.14 -6.30 2.05
CA ARG A 156 -4.73 -4.91 1.82
C ARG A 156 -5.69 -4.16 0.91
N GLU A 157 -6.10 -4.77 -0.20
CA GLU A 157 -7.09 -4.18 -1.12
C GLU A 157 -8.44 -3.98 -0.45
N SER A 158 -8.85 -4.94 0.39
CA SER A 158 -10.08 -4.84 1.18
C SER A 158 -10.01 -3.71 2.20
N GLU A 159 -8.91 -3.60 2.94
CA GLU A 159 -8.68 -2.51 3.91
C GLU A 159 -8.68 -1.13 3.23
N GLU A 160 -8.00 -0.99 2.09
CA GLU A 160 -7.99 0.25 1.31
C GLU A 160 -9.40 0.61 0.81
N ARG A 161 -10.16 -0.39 0.33
CA ARG A 161 -11.56 -0.21 -0.10
C ARG A 161 -12.44 0.23 1.07
N TYR A 162 -12.35 -0.44 2.23
CA TYR A 162 -13.12 -0.05 3.42
C TYR A 162 -12.74 1.34 3.91
N ARG A 163 -11.46 1.71 3.86
CA ARG A 163 -11.00 3.05 4.21
C ARG A 163 -11.59 4.10 3.28
N CYS A 164 -11.54 3.89 1.98
CA CYS A 164 -12.15 4.79 1.00
C CYS A 164 -13.66 4.94 1.25
N LEU A 165 -14.40 3.85 1.35
CA LEU A 165 -15.85 3.85 1.61
C LEU A 165 -16.23 4.52 2.94
N SER A 166 -15.36 4.42 3.95
CA SER A 166 -15.57 5.01 5.28
C SER A 166 -15.21 6.49 5.35
N GLN A 167 -14.36 7.01 4.47
CA GLN A 167 -13.82 8.37 4.54
C GLN A 167 -14.27 9.30 3.42
N THR A 168 -14.80 8.77 2.32
CA THR A 168 -15.20 9.57 1.16
C THR A 168 -16.73 9.60 0.96
N ASP A 169 -17.19 10.65 0.31
CA ASP A 169 -18.56 10.77 -0.21
C ASP A 169 -18.65 10.07 -1.56
N SER A 170 -19.63 9.20 -1.71
CA SER A 170 -19.75 8.34 -2.90
C SER A 170 -20.14 9.09 -4.18
N LEU A 171 -20.78 10.25 -4.07
CA LEU A 171 -21.19 11.06 -5.22
C LEU A 171 -20.03 11.88 -5.76
N THR A 172 -19.29 12.53 -4.87
CA THR A 172 -18.29 13.56 -5.23
C THR A 172 -16.87 13.08 -5.19
N GLY A 173 -16.58 11.96 -4.50
CA GLY A 173 -15.23 11.46 -4.25
C GLY A 173 -14.42 12.29 -3.26
N LEU A 174 -14.96 13.40 -2.75
CA LEU A 174 -14.35 14.18 -1.67
C LEU A 174 -14.47 13.44 -0.35
N TYR A 175 -13.77 13.89 0.67
CA TYR A 175 -13.93 13.33 2.00
C TYR A 175 -15.33 13.60 2.56
N ASN A 176 -15.82 12.70 3.40
CA ASN A 176 -17.12 12.82 4.04
C ASN A 176 -17.05 13.58 5.38
N PRO A 177 -18.20 13.96 6.00
CA PRO A 177 -18.22 14.71 7.25
C PRO A 177 -17.61 13.95 8.44
N ARG A 178 -17.61 12.62 8.40
CA ARG A 178 -17.00 11.81 9.44
C ARG A 178 -15.48 12.02 9.46
N TYR A 179 -14.86 11.99 8.30
CA TYR A 179 -13.43 12.19 8.17
C TYR A 179 -13.00 13.62 8.52
N LEU A 180 -13.86 14.64 8.27
CA LEU A 180 -13.61 15.99 8.76
C LEU A 180 -13.50 16.03 10.29
N ARG A 181 -14.44 15.38 11.01
CA ARG A 181 -14.40 15.29 12.49
C ARG A 181 -13.20 14.53 13.04
N GLU A 182 -12.68 13.59 12.29
CA GLU A 182 -11.45 12.86 12.67
C GLU A 182 -10.18 13.69 12.42
N ARG A 183 -10.16 14.50 11.36
CA ARG A 183 -8.96 15.23 10.92
C ARG A 183 -8.81 16.61 11.56
N LEU A 184 -9.88 17.36 11.69
CA LEU A 184 -9.86 18.77 12.14
C LEU A 184 -9.20 18.96 13.51
N PRO A 185 -9.45 18.11 14.55
CA PRO A 185 -8.78 18.25 15.83
C PRO A 185 -7.26 18.22 15.74
N GLY A 186 -6.72 17.30 14.95
CA GLY A 186 -5.27 17.18 14.76
C GLY A 186 -4.65 18.37 14.05
N GLU A 187 -5.35 18.98 13.10
CA GLU A 187 -4.86 20.18 12.40
C GLU A 187 -4.93 21.42 13.33
N LEU A 188 -5.98 21.54 14.16
CA LEU A 188 -6.07 22.59 15.18
C LEU A 188 -4.95 22.49 16.23
N GLU A 189 -4.71 21.28 16.75
CA GLU A 189 -3.60 21.04 17.69
C GLU A 189 -2.25 21.38 17.07
N ARG A 190 -2.04 20.99 15.81
CA ARG A 190 -0.81 21.30 15.07
C ARG A 190 -0.63 22.81 14.85
N ALA A 191 -1.68 23.50 14.40
CA ALA A 191 -1.67 24.93 14.18
C ALA A 191 -1.33 25.68 15.49
N THR A 192 -1.99 25.33 16.60
CA THR A 192 -1.76 25.91 17.92
C THR A 192 -0.34 25.63 18.42
N ARG A 193 0.14 24.38 18.35
CA ARG A 193 1.45 23.95 18.86
C ARG A 193 2.61 24.63 18.15
N TYR A 194 2.52 24.80 16.84
CA TYR A 194 3.62 25.33 16.01
C TYR A 194 3.41 26.79 15.61
N GLY A 195 2.34 27.45 16.04
CA GLY A 195 2.02 28.82 15.67
C GLY A 195 1.80 29.01 14.17
N ARG A 196 1.28 27.98 13.47
CA ARG A 196 1.05 28.02 12.04
C ARG A 196 -0.40 28.40 11.73
N ALA A 197 -0.58 29.17 10.65
CA ALA A 197 -1.91 29.53 10.22
C ALA A 197 -2.70 28.29 9.77
N LEU A 198 -4.00 28.31 10.05
CA LEU A 198 -4.94 27.29 9.56
C LEU A 198 -6.21 28.05 9.13
N SER A 199 -6.62 27.88 7.90
CA SER A 199 -7.89 28.48 7.40
C SER A 199 -8.88 27.40 7.00
N LEU A 200 -10.16 27.76 7.09
CA LEU A 200 -11.28 26.90 6.72
C LEU A 200 -12.24 27.68 5.83
N LEU A 201 -12.69 27.01 4.75
CA LEU A 201 -13.74 27.52 3.88
C LEU A 201 -15.01 26.69 4.09
N VAL A 202 -16.15 27.36 4.17
CA VAL A 202 -17.47 26.76 3.95
C VAL A 202 -17.99 27.27 2.62
N ILE A 203 -18.38 26.35 1.76
CA ILE A 203 -18.84 26.60 0.39
C ILE A 203 -20.25 26.05 0.22
N ASP A 204 -21.11 26.82 -0.37
CA ASP A 204 -22.48 26.40 -0.64
C ASP A 204 -22.86 26.72 -2.09
N CYS A 205 -23.52 25.77 -2.76
CA CYS A 205 -23.97 25.91 -4.14
C CYS A 205 -25.23 26.77 -4.21
N ASP A 206 -25.12 27.96 -4.82
CA ASP A 206 -26.20 28.94 -4.87
C ASP A 206 -27.43 28.41 -5.62
N ASN A 207 -28.61 28.54 -4.98
CA ASN A 207 -29.88 28.14 -5.54
C ASN A 207 -29.97 26.66 -5.95
N PHE A 208 -29.20 25.76 -5.33
CA PHE A 208 -29.14 24.34 -5.69
C PHE A 208 -30.53 23.65 -5.63
N LYS A 209 -31.36 24.00 -4.65
CA LYS A 209 -32.73 23.50 -4.58
C LYS A 209 -33.51 23.78 -5.87
N ARG A 210 -33.39 24.99 -6.44
CA ARG A 210 -34.03 25.35 -7.71
C ARG A 210 -33.54 24.49 -8.88
N ILE A 211 -32.27 24.14 -8.90
CA ILE A 211 -31.70 23.22 -9.91
C ILE A 211 -32.37 21.85 -9.79
N ASN A 212 -32.47 21.31 -8.60
CA ASN A 212 -33.14 20.03 -8.36
C ASN A 212 -34.63 20.09 -8.74
N ASP A 213 -35.34 21.18 -8.37
CA ASP A 213 -36.74 21.35 -8.66
C ASP A 213 -37.02 21.48 -10.17
N CYS A 214 -36.10 22.09 -10.93
CA CYS A 214 -36.28 22.31 -12.39
C CYS A 214 -35.77 21.11 -13.24
N TYR A 215 -34.67 20.47 -12.86
CA TYR A 215 -33.99 19.50 -13.70
C TYR A 215 -33.89 18.08 -13.08
N GLY A 216 -34.31 17.94 -11.83
CA GLY A 216 -34.26 16.68 -11.08
C GLY A 216 -32.90 16.44 -10.37
N HIS A 217 -32.95 15.54 -9.39
CA HIS A 217 -31.81 15.26 -8.52
C HIS A 217 -30.58 14.73 -9.27
N LEU A 218 -30.76 13.93 -10.32
CA LEU A 218 -29.64 13.40 -11.10
C LEU A 218 -28.85 14.51 -11.82
N GLU A 219 -29.53 15.56 -12.23
CA GLU A 219 -28.90 16.72 -12.86
C GLU A 219 -28.20 17.59 -11.80
N GLY A 220 -28.81 17.75 -10.62
CA GLY A 220 -28.17 18.38 -9.47
C GLY A 220 -26.88 17.65 -9.05
N ASP A 221 -26.90 16.33 -9.08
CA ASP A 221 -25.72 15.52 -8.78
C ASP A 221 -24.53 15.82 -9.71
N LYS A 222 -24.77 16.05 -11.02
CA LYS A 222 -23.73 16.47 -11.97
C LYS A 222 -23.13 17.83 -11.60
N VAL A 223 -23.94 18.76 -11.12
CA VAL A 223 -23.48 20.07 -10.64
C VAL A 223 -22.56 19.91 -9.44
N LEU A 224 -22.93 19.06 -8.46
CA LEU A 224 -22.11 18.79 -7.28
C LEU A 224 -20.80 18.07 -7.65
N GLN A 225 -20.83 17.14 -8.59
CA GLN A 225 -19.64 16.47 -9.12
C GLN A 225 -18.71 17.48 -9.82
N THR A 226 -19.26 18.42 -10.59
CA THR A 226 -18.50 19.48 -11.24
C THR A 226 -17.84 20.38 -10.21
N LEU A 227 -18.59 20.79 -9.16
CA LEU A 227 -18.03 21.60 -8.07
C LEU A 227 -16.91 20.86 -7.35
N ALA A 228 -17.10 19.60 -7.02
CA ALA A 228 -16.09 18.78 -6.37
C ALA A 228 -14.79 18.68 -7.21
N ARG A 229 -14.88 18.50 -8.52
CA ARG A 229 -13.75 18.48 -9.44
C ARG A 229 -13.02 19.83 -9.44
N VAL A 230 -13.73 20.94 -9.54
CA VAL A 230 -13.14 22.30 -9.50
C VAL A 230 -12.44 22.55 -8.16
N ILE A 231 -13.03 22.12 -7.04
CA ILE A 231 -12.40 22.20 -5.73
C ILE A 231 -11.07 21.43 -5.75
N GLN A 232 -11.08 20.17 -6.18
CA GLN A 232 -9.86 19.32 -6.21
C GLN A 232 -8.75 19.90 -7.09
N GLU A 233 -9.09 20.47 -8.25
CA GLU A 233 -8.12 21.11 -9.16
C GLU A 233 -7.46 22.36 -8.57
N CYS A 234 -8.13 23.01 -7.61
CA CYS A 234 -7.59 24.20 -6.94
C CYS A 234 -6.70 23.89 -5.75
N LEU A 235 -6.79 22.69 -5.17
CA LEU A 235 -6.15 22.37 -3.90
C LEU A 235 -4.75 21.79 -4.07
N ARG A 236 -3.91 22.04 -3.06
CA ARG A 236 -2.59 21.42 -2.91
C ARG A 236 -2.75 20.06 -2.22
N ARG A 237 -1.70 19.25 -2.25
CA ARG A 237 -1.67 17.94 -1.57
C ARG A 237 -1.85 18.02 -0.04
N SER A 238 -1.49 19.14 0.57
CA SER A 238 -1.68 19.42 2.00
C SER A 238 -3.10 19.70 2.38
N ASP A 239 -3.88 20.26 1.44
CA ASP A 239 -5.23 20.72 1.66
C ASP A 239 -6.23 19.55 1.63
N SER A 240 -7.42 19.76 2.16
CA SER A 240 -8.44 18.72 2.19
C SER A 240 -9.80 19.30 1.95
N ALA A 241 -10.60 18.63 1.10
CA ALA A 241 -11.96 19.00 0.78
C ALA A 241 -12.93 17.91 1.24
N PHE A 242 -14.06 18.36 1.73
CA PHE A 242 -15.11 17.53 2.32
C PHE A 242 -16.45 17.93 1.75
N ARG A 243 -17.31 16.98 1.43
CA ARG A 243 -18.74 17.26 1.26
C ARG A 243 -19.38 17.19 2.63
N TYR A 244 -19.81 18.33 3.16
CA TYR A 244 -20.28 18.45 4.54
C TYR A 244 -21.76 18.14 4.70
N GLY A 245 -22.55 18.50 3.69
CA GLY A 245 -24.01 18.29 3.62
C GLY A 245 -24.46 18.07 2.17
N GLY A 246 -25.75 18.22 1.89
CA GLY A 246 -26.32 18.04 0.56
C GLY A 246 -25.58 18.81 -0.53
N GLU A 247 -25.54 20.14 -0.38
CA GLU A 247 -24.91 21.10 -1.32
C GLU A 247 -23.75 21.89 -0.68
N GLU A 248 -23.35 21.49 0.53
CA GLU A 248 -22.35 22.17 1.34
C GLU A 248 -21.03 21.45 1.32
N PHE A 249 -19.94 22.19 1.15
CA PHE A 249 -18.58 21.69 1.14
C PHE A 249 -17.72 22.47 2.14
N VAL A 250 -16.75 21.79 2.70
CA VAL A 250 -15.75 22.37 3.59
C VAL A 250 -14.36 22.14 2.99
N VAL A 251 -13.51 23.16 3.03
CA VAL A 251 -12.10 23.03 2.67
C VAL A 251 -11.24 23.43 3.84
N LEU A 252 -10.29 22.57 4.18
CA LEU A 252 -9.31 22.80 5.25
C LEU A 252 -7.95 23.10 4.63
N LEU A 253 -7.36 24.22 5.01
CA LEU A 253 -6.16 24.81 4.44
C LEU A 253 -5.06 24.94 5.52
N PRO A 254 -4.28 23.90 5.80
CA PRO A 254 -3.14 24.01 6.71
C PRO A 254 -2.10 25.01 6.20
N GLU A 255 -1.42 25.67 7.12
CA GLU A 255 -0.33 26.62 6.83
C GLU A 255 -0.73 27.74 5.85
N THR A 256 -2.00 28.17 5.92
CA THR A 256 -2.58 29.15 5.00
C THR A 256 -3.27 30.25 5.81
N GLU A 257 -2.82 31.49 5.61
CA GLU A 257 -3.41 32.69 6.21
C GLU A 257 -4.70 33.10 5.49
N SER A 258 -5.53 33.89 6.17
CA SER A 258 -6.84 34.33 5.67
C SER A 258 -6.77 35.01 4.30
N SER A 259 -5.77 35.85 4.04
CA SER A 259 -5.57 36.52 2.75
C SER A 259 -5.37 35.54 1.58
N ALA A 260 -4.53 34.51 1.80
CA ALA A 260 -4.27 33.48 0.82
C ALA A 260 -5.50 32.55 0.66
N ALA A 261 -6.22 32.27 1.75
CA ALA A 261 -7.45 31.50 1.73
C ALA A 261 -8.58 32.22 0.94
N VAL A 262 -8.72 33.54 1.11
CA VAL A 262 -9.67 34.36 0.33
C VAL A 262 -9.30 34.35 -1.16
N ALA A 263 -8.01 34.50 -1.49
CA ALA A 263 -7.55 34.46 -2.89
C ALA A 263 -7.82 33.10 -3.54
N LEU A 264 -7.63 31.99 -2.81
CA LEU A 264 -7.97 30.64 -3.27
C LEU A 264 -9.49 30.51 -3.46
N ALA A 265 -10.27 30.97 -2.49
CA ALA A 265 -11.74 30.91 -2.52
C ALA A 265 -12.31 31.69 -3.71
N ASP A 266 -11.81 32.89 -4.00
CA ASP A 266 -12.28 33.68 -5.15
C ASP A 266 -11.87 33.04 -6.48
N ARG A 267 -10.67 32.48 -6.58
CA ARG A 267 -10.27 31.69 -7.75
C ARG A 267 -11.21 30.50 -7.98
N LEU A 268 -11.54 29.75 -6.93
CA LEU A 268 -12.44 28.61 -6.99
C LEU A 268 -13.84 29.04 -7.44
N ARG A 269 -14.37 30.14 -6.85
CA ARG A 269 -15.64 30.73 -7.23
C ARG A 269 -15.66 31.08 -8.72
N GLY A 270 -14.67 31.81 -9.21
CA GLY A 270 -14.61 32.21 -10.62
C GLY A 270 -14.46 31.03 -11.59
N LEU A 271 -13.68 30.02 -11.22
CA LEU A 271 -13.57 28.80 -12.03
C LEU A 271 -14.87 28.01 -12.08
N PHE A 272 -15.61 27.93 -10.97
CA PHE A 272 -16.91 27.24 -10.96
C PHE A 272 -18.00 28.04 -11.73
N GLU A 273 -18.05 29.34 -11.56
CA GLU A 273 -18.92 30.24 -12.33
C GLU A 273 -18.73 30.10 -13.85
N ALA A 274 -17.49 29.85 -14.30
CA ALA A 274 -17.18 29.65 -15.71
C ALA A 274 -17.54 28.23 -16.22
N GLN A 275 -17.90 27.29 -15.35
CA GLN A 275 -18.26 25.93 -15.77
C GLN A 275 -19.67 25.94 -16.40
N GLU A 276 -19.75 25.24 -17.52
CA GLU A 276 -21.02 24.95 -18.21
C GLU A 276 -21.40 23.50 -17.91
N THR A 277 -22.64 23.31 -17.40
CA THR A 277 -23.20 21.98 -17.17
C THR A 277 -24.32 21.74 -18.16
N LEU A 278 -24.11 20.71 -19.01
CA LEU A 278 -25.14 20.31 -19.99
C LEU A 278 -26.16 19.42 -19.30
N MET A 279 -27.43 19.87 -19.29
CA MET A 279 -28.57 19.15 -18.74
C MET A 279 -29.15 18.12 -19.72
N ALA A 280 -29.88 17.15 -19.23
CA ALA A 280 -30.47 16.08 -20.05
C ALA A 280 -31.45 16.60 -21.12
N ASN A 281 -32.07 17.76 -20.90
CA ASN A 281 -32.95 18.43 -21.87
C ASN A 281 -32.21 19.23 -22.95
N GLY A 282 -30.85 19.23 -22.94
CA GLY A 282 -30.02 19.96 -23.88
C GLY A 282 -29.70 21.40 -23.47
N GLU A 283 -30.24 21.90 -22.36
CA GLU A 283 -29.89 23.22 -21.84
C GLU A 283 -28.50 23.23 -21.18
N ILE A 284 -27.81 24.35 -21.33
CA ILE A 284 -26.56 24.61 -20.63
C ILE A 284 -26.84 25.58 -19.49
N ILE A 285 -26.51 25.17 -18.28
CA ILE A 285 -26.63 26.04 -17.11
C ILE A 285 -25.27 26.41 -16.54
N ARG A 286 -25.20 27.56 -15.88
CA ARG A 286 -24.07 27.99 -15.06
C ARG A 286 -24.54 28.16 -13.63
N CYS A 287 -23.77 27.66 -12.70
CA CYS A 287 -24.04 27.73 -11.27
C CYS A 287 -22.99 28.60 -10.60
N THR A 288 -23.35 29.18 -9.49
CA THR A 288 -22.41 29.94 -8.64
C THR A 288 -22.32 29.37 -7.25
N ILE A 289 -21.38 29.82 -6.49
CA ILE A 289 -21.17 29.42 -5.10
C ILE A 289 -20.94 30.63 -4.21
N SER A 290 -21.42 30.54 -3.00
CA SER A 290 -21.10 31.44 -1.91
C SER A 290 -20.10 30.79 -0.98
N ILE A 291 -19.06 31.55 -0.58
CA ILE A 291 -17.96 31.02 0.24
C ILE A 291 -17.74 31.89 1.46
N GLY A 292 -17.73 31.28 2.62
CA GLY A 292 -17.28 31.87 3.87
C GLY A 292 -15.88 31.39 4.24
N VAL A 293 -15.03 32.29 4.69
CA VAL A 293 -13.66 32.00 5.10
C VAL A 293 -13.48 32.35 6.57
N SER A 294 -12.86 31.48 7.35
CA SER A 294 -12.39 31.76 8.70
C SER A 294 -10.93 31.30 8.86
N GLN A 295 -10.16 32.06 9.63
CA GLN A 295 -8.83 31.67 10.06
C GLN A 295 -8.86 31.27 11.53
N HIS A 296 -8.18 30.20 11.89
CA HIS A 296 -8.06 29.71 13.26
C HIS A 296 -7.43 30.74 14.18
N VAL A 297 -8.05 30.92 15.35
CA VAL A 297 -7.51 31.69 16.49
C VAL A 297 -7.37 30.77 17.69
N LEU A 298 -6.48 31.13 18.64
CA LEU A 298 -6.13 30.25 19.77
C LEU A 298 -7.30 29.79 20.65
N THR A 299 -8.41 30.51 20.61
CA THR A 299 -9.63 30.19 21.38
C THR A 299 -10.60 29.26 20.63
N ASP A 300 -10.30 28.92 19.36
CA ASP A 300 -11.19 28.10 18.59
C ASP A 300 -11.22 26.64 19.04
N THR A 301 -12.42 26.13 19.06
CA THR A 301 -12.74 24.72 18.97
C THR A 301 -13.10 24.37 17.51
N GLU A 302 -13.20 23.08 17.20
CA GLU A 302 -13.70 22.62 15.90
C GLU A 302 -15.02 23.29 15.51
N SER A 303 -15.96 23.30 16.45
CA SER A 303 -17.31 23.86 16.25
C SER A 303 -17.28 25.38 16.04
N THR A 304 -16.41 26.11 16.74
CA THR A 304 -16.35 27.57 16.60
C THR A 304 -15.71 27.97 15.28
N LEU A 305 -14.66 27.30 14.84
CA LEU A 305 -14.01 27.58 13.57
C LEU A 305 -14.97 27.35 12.39
N ILE A 306 -15.66 26.20 12.35
CA ILE A 306 -16.66 25.89 11.32
C ILE A 306 -17.79 26.91 11.35
N ARG A 307 -18.35 27.20 12.53
CA ARG A 307 -19.46 28.15 12.68
C ARG A 307 -19.10 29.55 12.19
N ARG A 308 -17.86 30.02 12.40
CA ARG A 308 -17.41 31.32 11.90
C ARG A 308 -17.38 31.36 10.37
N ALA A 309 -16.85 30.32 9.72
CA ALA A 309 -16.89 30.22 8.28
C ALA A 309 -18.31 30.09 7.72
N ASP A 310 -19.18 29.34 8.40
CA ASP A 310 -20.59 29.17 8.04
C ASP A 310 -21.34 30.50 8.12
N ASN A 311 -21.18 31.27 9.17
CA ASN A 311 -21.73 32.62 9.31
C ASN A 311 -21.26 33.54 8.16
N ALA A 312 -19.98 33.49 7.79
CA ALA A 312 -19.46 34.25 6.67
C ALA A 312 -20.07 33.80 5.33
N CYS A 313 -20.30 32.50 5.14
CA CYS A 313 -20.99 31.97 3.96
C CYS A 313 -22.44 32.43 3.91
N TYR A 314 -23.14 32.44 5.03
CA TYR A 314 -24.48 33.00 5.14
C TYR A 314 -24.50 34.49 4.75
N VAL A 315 -23.58 35.31 5.24
CA VAL A 315 -23.41 36.70 4.84
C VAL A 315 -23.16 36.84 3.34
N ALA A 316 -22.36 35.94 2.75
CA ALA A 316 -22.16 35.93 1.29
C ALA A 316 -23.45 35.72 0.53
N LYS A 317 -24.31 34.80 0.98
CA LYS A 317 -25.64 34.57 0.40
C LYS A 317 -26.57 35.79 0.54
N GLU A 318 -26.62 36.44 1.70
CA GLU A 318 -27.44 37.63 1.95
C GLU A 318 -27.00 38.83 1.12
N ARG A 319 -25.69 39.01 0.93
CA ARG A 319 -25.15 40.12 0.13
C ARG A 319 -25.30 39.93 -1.39
N GLY A 320 -26.05 38.91 -1.84
CA GLY A 320 -26.37 38.70 -3.26
C GLY A 320 -25.68 37.53 -3.91
N ARG A 321 -25.14 36.61 -3.12
CA ARG A 321 -24.49 35.33 -3.57
C ARG A 321 -23.25 35.54 -4.45
N ASN A 322 -22.70 34.44 -5.01
CA ASN A 322 -21.58 34.46 -5.94
C ASN A 322 -20.38 35.29 -5.42
N ARG A 323 -20.00 35.09 -4.18
CA ARG A 323 -18.92 35.88 -3.53
C ARG A 323 -18.26 35.13 -2.40
N VAL A 324 -17.09 35.66 -2.03
CA VAL A 324 -16.35 35.27 -0.86
C VAL A 324 -16.53 36.31 0.24
N VAL A 325 -16.72 35.86 1.46
CA VAL A 325 -16.74 36.70 2.66
C VAL A 325 -15.74 36.12 3.66
N LEU A 326 -14.79 36.93 4.10
CA LEU A 326 -13.96 36.64 5.25
C LEU A 326 -14.71 37.04 6.52
N GLU A 327 -14.74 36.16 7.50
CA GLU A 327 -15.27 36.53 8.80
C GLU A 327 -14.39 37.62 9.45
N ASP A 328 -15.01 38.71 9.85
CA ASP A 328 -14.34 39.73 10.64
C ASP A 328 -14.05 39.21 12.05
N SER A 329 -12.76 39.17 12.41
CA SER A 329 -12.27 38.70 13.72
C SER A 329 -12.62 39.68 14.88
N ALA A 330 -13.64 40.50 14.71
CA ALA A 330 -14.10 41.50 15.67
C ALA A 330 -15.48 41.14 16.22
N GLY A 331 -15.48 40.44 17.35
CA GLY A 331 -16.67 40.16 18.15
C GLY A 331 -16.30 39.36 19.39
#